data_b4d2a3fa408b7953d015d140d46bea8f
#
_entry.id   b4d2a3fa408b7953d015d140d46bea8f
#
_cell.length_a   1.000
_cell.length_b   1.000
_cell.length_c   1.000
_cell.angle_alpha   90.00
_cell.angle_beta   90.00
_cell.angle_gamma   90.00
#
_symmetry.space_group_name_H-M   'P 1'
#
loop_
_entity.id
_entity.type
_entity.pdbx_description
1 polymer ?
#
loop_
_entity_poly.entity_id
_entity_poly.type
_entity_poly.pdbx_seq_one_letter_code
_entity_poly.pdbx_strand_id
1 'polypeptide(L)'
;MLPSFYMKKDGVDFFECESCTSIYADPEFIRQIDSGVVVNYSSQYWNDELASSKARSYGSTLVRFAELFIYSRVEIKKILDIGTGPGFFLDACLELLPELSKNIYGVELFPPPIHTNSSNYIIGGLSDLSEKYETGICIEVIEHLTPNMLDGLARDLAKVASTGALFYFNSANPVFVKNEEGAYLDPKIRGHIVSYSIAGLKTIFEKYGFKVIPIPGRDYGFLVEYLTQDSKFITIEERINNPLQVNINFLRSDKFGEMFYSMGVESARCYQLQALLSERTHWALSLAKRISDMGL
;
A
#
# COMPACT_ATOMS: atom_id res chain seq x y z
N MET A 1 -13.15 -17.73 17.68
CA MET A 1 -13.83 -18.28 16.50
C MET A 1 -12.79 -18.98 15.66
N LEU A 2 -13.12 -20.12 15.08
CA LEU A 2 -12.18 -20.86 14.22
C LEU A 2 -12.21 -20.23 12.82
N PRO A 3 -11.04 -20.06 12.16
CA PRO A 3 -11.00 -19.52 10.80
C PRO A 3 -11.70 -20.46 9.82
N SER A 4 -12.34 -19.92 8.79
CA SER A 4 -12.94 -20.72 7.72
C SER A 4 -11.90 -21.03 6.64
N PHE A 5 -11.87 -22.28 6.17
CA PHE A 5 -11.03 -22.68 5.05
C PHE A 5 -11.46 -21.89 3.80
N TYR A 6 -10.49 -21.27 3.12
CA TYR A 6 -10.73 -20.51 1.91
C TYR A 6 -10.32 -21.29 0.66
N MET A 7 -9.05 -21.68 0.55
CA MET A 7 -8.54 -22.46 -0.59
C MET A 7 -7.20 -23.14 -0.25
N LYS A 8 -6.76 -24.03 -1.13
CA LYS A 8 -5.41 -24.60 -1.11
C LYS A 8 -4.63 -24.16 -2.34
N LYS A 9 -3.40 -23.68 -2.17
CA LYS A 9 -2.51 -23.31 -3.28
C LYS A 9 -1.07 -23.73 -2.97
N ASP A 10 -0.45 -24.41 -3.93
CA ASP A 10 0.94 -24.91 -3.85
C ASP A 10 1.25 -25.75 -2.59
N GLY A 11 0.23 -26.49 -2.11
CA GLY A 11 0.32 -27.31 -0.91
C GLY A 11 0.10 -26.57 0.41
N VAL A 12 -0.09 -25.25 0.39
CA VAL A 12 -0.40 -24.42 1.56
C VAL A 12 -1.90 -24.16 1.61
N ASP A 13 -2.53 -24.37 2.76
CA ASP A 13 -3.92 -24.06 2.99
C ASP A 13 -4.08 -22.58 3.38
N PHE A 14 -5.10 -21.92 2.86
CA PHE A 14 -5.45 -20.54 3.19
C PHE A 14 -6.78 -20.48 3.92
N PHE A 15 -6.88 -19.57 4.86
CA PHE A 15 -8.04 -19.39 5.72
C PHE A 15 -8.50 -17.93 5.71
N GLU A 16 -9.81 -17.74 5.82
CA GLU A 16 -10.41 -16.42 6.06
C GLU A 16 -10.69 -16.22 7.55
N CYS A 17 -10.29 -15.07 8.07
CA CYS A 17 -10.58 -14.70 9.45
C CYS A 17 -12.03 -14.26 9.59
N GLU A 18 -12.81 -14.94 10.44
CA GLU A 18 -14.22 -14.60 10.66
C GLU A 18 -14.45 -13.22 11.27
N SER A 19 -13.46 -12.68 12.00
CA SER A 19 -13.60 -11.39 12.67
C SER A 19 -13.23 -10.20 11.79
N CYS A 20 -12.21 -10.34 10.94
CA CYS A 20 -11.73 -9.22 10.13
C CYS A 20 -11.73 -9.49 8.62
N THR A 21 -12.09 -10.70 8.19
CA THR A 21 -12.11 -11.14 6.77
C THR A 21 -10.78 -11.12 6.03
N SER A 22 -9.65 -10.93 6.72
CA SER A 22 -8.33 -11.13 6.11
C SER A 22 -8.14 -12.59 5.71
N ILE A 23 -7.46 -12.82 4.58
CA ILE A 23 -7.11 -14.17 4.10
C ILE A 23 -5.63 -14.39 4.38
N TYR A 24 -5.27 -15.54 4.96
CA TYR A 24 -3.90 -15.83 5.36
C TYR A 24 -3.56 -17.30 5.22
N ALA A 25 -2.29 -17.59 4.97
CA ALA A 25 -1.76 -18.94 4.90
C ALA A 25 -1.90 -19.67 6.25
N ASP A 26 -1.87 -20.99 6.21
CA ASP A 26 -1.94 -21.86 7.39
C ASP A 26 -1.10 -21.32 8.56
N PRO A 27 -1.64 -21.32 9.79
CA PRO A 27 -0.95 -20.79 10.97
C PRO A 27 0.40 -21.46 11.26
N GLU A 28 0.59 -22.74 10.90
CA GLU A 28 1.87 -23.41 11.04
C GLU A 28 2.88 -22.86 10.02
N PHE A 29 2.44 -22.64 8.77
CA PHE A 29 3.27 -22.02 7.73
C PHE A 29 3.70 -20.60 8.14
N ILE A 30 2.77 -19.79 8.68
CA ILE A 30 3.06 -18.46 9.23
C ILE A 30 4.12 -18.54 10.35
N ARG A 31 4.00 -19.49 11.28
CA ARG A 31 4.99 -19.68 12.36
C ARG A 31 6.37 -20.08 11.84
N GLN A 32 6.44 -20.87 10.77
CA GLN A 32 7.71 -21.25 10.15
C GLN A 32 8.41 -20.02 9.53
N ILE A 33 7.64 -19.10 8.94
CA ILE A 33 8.18 -17.83 8.44
C ILE A 33 8.65 -16.95 9.60
N ASP A 34 7.83 -16.75 10.63
CA ASP A 34 8.19 -15.95 11.81
C ASP A 34 9.46 -16.46 12.52
N SER A 35 9.69 -17.77 12.49
CA SER A 35 10.89 -18.41 13.08
C SER A 35 12.10 -18.44 12.15
N GLY A 36 11.97 -17.98 10.91
CA GLY A 36 13.05 -18.01 9.90
C GLY A 36 13.35 -19.37 9.30
N VAL A 37 12.50 -20.37 9.53
CA VAL A 37 12.62 -21.72 8.91
C VAL A 37 12.29 -21.66 7.42
N VAL A 38 11.33 -20.81 7.03
CA VAL A 38 10.98 -20.53 5.63
C VAL A 38 11.45 -19.13 5.29
N VAL A 39 12.24 -18.99 4.23
CA VAL A 39 12.73 -17.71 3.71
C VAL A 39 11.94 -17.38 2.44
N ASN A 40 11.21 -16.26 2.46
CA ASN A 40 10.36 -15.85 1.35
C ASN A 40 11.10 -15.23 0.16
N TYR A 41 12.34 -14.76 0.36
CA TYR A 41 13.11 -14.03 -0.66
C TYR A 41 14.34 -14.83 -1.06
N SER A 42 14.19 -15.73 -2.04
CA SER A 42 15.30 -16.47 -2.64
C SER A 42 15.93 -15.68 -3.79
N SER A 43 17.12 -16.11 -4.24
CA SER A 43 17.72 -15.55 -5.47
C SER A 43 16.82 -15.75 -6.69
N GLN A 44 16.03 -16.82 -6.74
CA GLN A 44 15.06 -17.07 -7.80
C GLN A 44 13.93 -16.06 -7.79
N TYR A 45 13.38 -15.72 -6.61
CA TYR A 45 12.36 -14.69 -6.44
C TYR A 45 12.79 -13.38 -7.12
N TRP A 46 13.99 -12.91 -6.79
CA TRP A 46 14.50 -11.65 -7.37
C TRP A 46 14.70 -11.72 -8.88
N ASN A 47 15.16 -12.86 -9.42
CA ASN A 47 15.31 -13.03 -10.86
C ASN A 47 13.95 -12.92 -11.59
N ASP A 48 12.89 -13.47 -11.00
CA ASP A 48 11.55 -13.49 -11.57
C ASP A 48 10.85 -12.13 -11.42
N GLU A 49 11.11 -11.40 -10.32
CA GLU A 49 10.43 -10.13 -9.99
C GLU A 49 11.11 -8.87 -10.54
N LEU A 50 12.39 -8.91 -10.95
CA LEU A 50 13.12 -7.70 -11.40
C LEU A 50 12.41 -6.94 -12.51
N ALA A 51 11.93 -7.64 -13.55
CA ALA A 51 11.28 -6.99 -14.70
C ALA A 51 9.94 -6.35 -14.33
N SER A 52 9.11 -7.07 -13.56
CA SER A 52 7.81 -6.58 -13.09
C SER A 52 7.97 -5.46 -12.07
N SER A 53 8.93 -5.55 -11.16
CA SER A 53 9.27 -4.48 -10.21
C SER A 53 9.69 -3.21 -10.95
N LYS A 54 10.54 -3.31 -11.99
CA LYS A 54 10.94 -2.17 -12.81
C LYS A 54 9.75 -1.55 -13.53
N ALA A 55 8.92 -2.36 -14.18
CA ALA A 55 7.73 -1.88 -14.88
C ALA A 55 6.74 -1.17 -13.94
N ARG A 56 6.52 -1.71 -12.75
CA ARG A 56 5.69 -1.06 -11.71
C ARG A 56 6.28 0.27 -11.27
N SER A 57 7.58 0.32 -11.00
CA SER A 57 8.28 1.52 -10.51
C SER A 57 8.20 2.68 -11.49
N TYR A 58 8.38 2.41 -12.79
CA TYR A 58 8.26 3.43 -13.87
C TYR A 58 6.82 3.68 -14.34
N GLY A 59 5.84 2.98 -13.80
CA GLY A 59 4.43 3.06 -14.17
C GLY A 59 3.51 3.39 -13.00
N SER A 60 2.79 2.37 -12.54
CA SER A 60 1.73 2.55 -11.55
C SER A 60 2.19 3.10 -10.20
N THR A 61 3.44 2.85 -9.78
CA THR A 61 4.00 3.41 -8.54
C THR A 61 4.11 4.94 -8.62
N LEU A 62 4.55 5.49 -9.74
CA LEU A 62 4.63 6.94 -9.94
C LEU A 62 3.24 7.61 -9.90
N VAL A 63 2.19 6.95 -10.39
CA VAL A 63 0.82 7.47 -10.29
C VAL A 63 0.37 7.51 -8.82
N ARG A 64 0.59 6.44 -8.06
CA ARG A 64 0.27 6.39 -6.62
C ARG A 64 1.08 7.38 -5.81
N PHE A 65 2.34 7.57 -6.19
CA PHE A 65 3.21 8.58 -5.63
C PHE A 65 2.66 9.99 -5.87
N ALA A 66 2.21 10.31 -7.08
CA ALA A 66 1.60 11.59 -7.39
C ALA A 66 0.29 11.82 -6.60
N GLU A 67 -0.51 10.78 -6.36
CA GLU A 67 -1.71 10.86 -5.52
C GLU A 67 -1.39 11.29 -4.08
N LEU A 68 -0.22 10.93 -3.53
CA LEU A 68 0.17 11.34 -2.18
C LEU A 68 0.24 12.86 -2.01
N PHE A 69 0.67 13.58 -3.05
CA PHE A 69 0.71 15.05 -3.03
C PHE A 69 -0.68 15.68 -2.96
N ILE A 70 -1.68 14.97 -3.49
CA ILE A 70 -3.09 15.38 -3.45
C ILE A 70 -3.71 15.07 -2.09
N TYR A 71 -3.40 13.87 -1.56
CA TYR A 71 -4.02 13.39 -0.32
C TYR A 71 -3.36 13.95 0.95
N SER A 72 -2.07 14.31 0.93
CA SER A 72 -1.33 14.78 2.10
C SER A 72 -1.86 16.09 2.66
N ARG A 73 -1.90 16.19 4.00
CA ARG A 73 -2.38 17.36 4.75
C ARG A 73 -1.29 18.09 5.52
N VAL A 74 -0.06 17.66 5.34
CA VAL A 74 1.14 18.32 5.85
C VAL A 74 2.08 18.65 4.68
N GLU A 75 2.91 19.67 4.85
CA GLU A 75 3.93 20.01 3.86
C GLU A 75 4.92 18.86 3.73
N ILE A 76 5.10 18.36 2.52
CA ILE A 76 6.01 17.25 2.21
C ILE A 76 7.43 17.79 2.06
N LYS A 77 8.37 17.24 2.86
CA LYS A 77 9.80 17.57 2.82
C LYS A 77 10.64 16.33 2.56
N LYS A 78 10.31 15.21 3.21
CA LYS A 78 10.99 13.93 3.05
C LYS A 78 9.98 12.83 2.77
N ILE A 79 10.35 11.97 1.85
CA ILE A 79 9.50 10.91 1.31
C ILE A 79 10.19 9.58 1.51
N LEU A 80 9.46 8.56 1.94
CA LEU A 80 9.98 7.24 2.23
C LEU A 80 9.37 6.19 1.30
N ASP A 81 10.22 5.40 0.64
CA ASP A 81 9.83 4.18 -0.07
C ASP A 81 10.18 2.97 0.82
N ILE A 82 9.16 2.32 1.35
CA ILE A 82 9.26 1.22 2.33
C ILE A 82 9.29 -0.10 1.59
N GLY A 83 10.36 -0.87 1.75
CA GLY A 83 10.57 -2.10 0.98
C GLY A 83 10.85 -1.76 -0.49
N THR A 84 11.80 -0.87 -0.71
CA THR A 84 12.11 -0.32 -2.05
C THR A 84 12.64 -1.38 -3.04
N GLY A 85 12.92 -2.60 -2.56
CA GLY A 85 13.45 -3.70 -3.36
C GLY A 85 14.75 -3.31 -4.07
N PRO A 86 14.84 -3.45 -5.42
CA PRO A 86 16.03 -3.03 -6.17
C PRO A 86 16.24 -1.50 -6.22
N GLY A 87 15.32 -0.68 -5.70
CA GLY A 87 15.40 0.77 -5.76
C GLY A 87 15.02 1.38 -7.12
N PHE A 88 14.32 0.64 -7.97
CA PHE A 88 13.91 1.16 -9.29
C PHE A 88 12.97 2.36 -9.21
N PHE A 89 12.24 2.53 -8.12
CA PHE A 89 11.45 3.73 -7.89
C PHE A 89 12.35 4.96 -7.64
N LEU A 90 13.45 4.79 -6.89
CA LEU A 90 14.44 5.87 -6.73
C LEU A 90 15.07 6.26 -8.07
N ASP A 91 15.40 5.26 -8.92
CA ASP A 91 15.95 5.50 -10.25
C ASP A 91 14.93 6.21 -11.14
N ALA A 92 13.65 5.79 -11.13
CA ALA A 92 12.59 6.43 -11.89
C ALA A 92 12.36 7.89 -11.45
N CYS A 93 12.42 8.17 -10.14
CA CYS A 93 12.31 9.52 -9.63
C CYS A 93 13.55 10.38 -10.01
N LEU A 94 14.74 9.80 -9.96
CA LEU A 94 15.95 10.51 -10.39
C LEU A 94 15.88 10.91 -11.87
N GLU A 95 15.34 10.05 -12.71
CA GLU A 95 15.21 10.29 -14.14
C GLU A 95 14.11 11.31 -14.49
N LEU A 96 12.95 11.18 -13.85
CA LEU A 96 11.72 11.89 -14.22
C LEU A 96 11.42 13.11 -13.35
N LEU A 97 11.85 13.09 -12.09
CA LEU A 97 11.61 14.09 -11.06
C LEU A 97 12.90 14.40 -10.29
N PRO A 98 13.99 14.88 -10.97
CA PRO A 98 15.33 14.98 -10.39
C PRO A 98 15.42 15.93 -9.19
N GLU A 99 14.63 17.00 -9.11
CA GLU A 99 14.62 17.88 -7.95
C GLU A 99 13.95 17.23 -6.74
N LEU A 100 12.88 16.52 -6.97
CA LEU A 100 12.10 15.83 -5.94
C LEU A 100 12.85 14.59 -5.43
N SER A 101 13.60 13.89 -6.29
CA SER A 101 14.37 12.69 -5.97
C SER A 101 15.38 12.90 -4.85
N LYS A 102 15.88 14.11 -4.66
CA LYS A 102 16.80 14.49 -3.57
C LYS A 102 16.19 14.30 -2.19
N ASN A 103 14.86 14.27 -2.11
CA ASN A 103 14.11 14.15 -0.87
C ASN A 103 13.43 12.77 -0.71
N ILE A 104 13.71 11.82 -1.62
CA ILE A 104 13.13 10.47 -1.59
C ILE A 104 14.18 9.49 -1.10
N TYR A 105 13.85 8.72 -0.08
CA TYR A 105 14.70 7.72 0.55
C TYR A 105 14.03 6.36 0.44
N GLY A 106 14.78 5.34 0.04
CA GLY A 106 14.31 3.97 -0.01
C GLY A 106 14.96 3.13 1.07
N VAL A 107 14.17 2.36 1.82
CA VAL A 107 14.68 1.43 2.83
C VAL A 107 14.37 -0.01 2.43
N GLU A 108 15.37 -0.90 2.52
CA GLU A 108 15.25 -2.31 2.14
C GLU A 108 15.98 -3.21 3.13
N LEU A 109 15.23 -4.12 3.74
CA LEU A 109 15.77 -5.04 4.74
C LEU A 109 16.47 -6.25 4.11
N PHE A 110 15.99 -6.69 2.93
CA PHE A 110 16.49 -7.86 2.19
C PHE A 110 16.90 -7.47 0.76
N PRO A 111 17.98 -6.65 0.62
CA PRO A 111 18.35 -6.09 -0.67
C PRO A 111 18.70 -7.19 -1.69
N PRO A 112 18.19 -7.11 -2.93
CA PRO A 112 18.60 -8.00 -4.00
C PRO A 112 20.10 -7.79 -4.35
N PRO A 113 20.75 -8.78 -4.98
CA PRO A 113 22.14 -8.65 -5.39
C PRO A 113 22.39 -7.49 -6.37
N ILE A 114 21.39 -7.13 -7.15
CA ILE A 114 21.42 -6.00 -8.10
C ILE A 114 20.40 -4.97 -7.64
N HIS A 115 20.88 -3.81 -7.25
CA HIS A 115 20.06 -2.68 -6.81
C HIS A 115 20.67 -1.35 -7.27
N THR A 116 19.91 -0.25 -7.10
CA THR A 116 20.36 1.10 -7.41
C THR A 116 21.65 1.50 -6.67
N ASN A 117 22.42 2.40 -7.28
CA ASN A 117 23.56 3.06 -6.63
C ASN A 117 23.18 4.40 -5.99
N SER A 118 21.91 4.71 -5.83
CA SER A 118 21.45 5.95 -5.20
C SER A 118 21.99 6.05 -3.77
N SER A 119 22.51 7.21 -3.40
CA SER A 119 22.93 7.50 -2.01
C SER A 119 21.76 7.51 -1.02
N ASN A 120 20.53 7.61 -1.52
CA ASN A 120 19.32 7.59 -0.72
C ASN A 120 18.73 6.16 -0.58
N TYR A 121 19.42 5.13 -1.09
CA TYR A 121 19.08 3.73 -0.85
C TYR A 121 19.72 3.27 0.45
N ILE A 122 18.90 2.86 1.41
CA ILE A 122 19.30 2.50 2.77
C ILE A 122 19.06 1.01 2.96
N ILE A 123 20.13 0.25 3.22
CA ILE A 123 20.05 -1.16 3.61
C ILE A 123 19.76 -1.22 5.10
N GLY A 124 18.60 -1.75 5.47
CA GLY A 124 18.15 -1.83 6.86
C GLY A 124 16.65 -1.79 7.00
N GLY A 125 16.16 -1.73 8.22
CA GLY A 125 14.75 -1.60 8.57
C GLY A 125 14.36 -0.16 8.92
N LEU A 126 13.07 0.08 9.15
CA LEU A 126 12.57 1.38 9.62
C LEU A 126 13.19 1.80 10.96
N SER A 127 13.58 0.83 11.80
CA SER A 127 14.24 1.08 13.08
C SER A 127 15.64 1.70 12.97
N ASP A 128 16.27 1.59 11.80
CA ASP A 128 17.61 2.11 11.54
C ASP A 128 17.59 3.56 11.05
N LEU A 129 16.38 4.09 10.77
CA LEU A 129 16.18 5.45 10.32
C LEU A 129 16.09 6.40 11.53
N SER A 130 16.80 7.53 11.45
CA SER A 130 16.82 8.58 12.48
C SER A 130 15.96 9.80 12.13
N GLU A 131 15.58 9.92 10.88
CA GLU A 131 14.86 11.08 10.34
C GLU A 131 13.34 10.88 10.41
N LYS A 132 12.60 11.98 10.25
CA LYS A 132 11.14 11.97 10.14
C LYS A 132 10.71 12.18 8.69
N TYR A 133 9.61 11.53 8.33
CA TYR A 133 9.04 11.57 6.98
C TYR A 133 7.59 12.02 7.03
N GLU A 134 7.20 12.89 6.11
CA GLU A 134 5.84 13.42 6.00
C GLU A 134 4.95 12.56 5.10
N THR A 135 5.57 11.77 4.22
CA THR A 135 4.84 10.87 3.33
C THR A 135 5.71 9.72 2.85
N GLY A 136 5.08 8.72 2.24
CA GLY A 136 5.79 7.60 1.65
C GLY A 136 4.87 6.59 0.99
N ILE A 137 5.51 5.62 0.35
CA ILE A 137 4.87 4.49 -0.31
C ILE A 137 5.37 3.16 0.27
N CYS A 138 4.54 2.13 0.19
CA CYS A 138 4.86 0.75 0.53
C CYS A 138 4.15 -0.14 -0.51
N ILE A 139 4.88 -0.55 -1.53
CA ILE A 139 4.30 -1.16 -2.74
C ILE A 139 4.71 -2.62 -2.82
N GLU A 140 3.73 -3.54 -2.80
CA GLU A 140 3.96 -4.99 -2.90
C GLU A 140 4.91 -5.50 -1.79
N VAL A 141 4.58 -5.20 -0.54
CA VAL A 141 5.37 -5.57 0.64
C VAL A 141 4.56 -6.33 1.67
N ILE A 142 3.40 -5.78 2.08
CA ILE A 142 2.69 -6.31 3.26
C ILE A 142 2.07 -7.69 3.05
N GLU A 143 1.81 -8.09 1.82
CA GLU A 143 1.35 -9.45 1.46
C GLU A 143 2.37 -10.55 1.78
N HIS A 144 3.63 -10.17 1.92
CA HIS A 144 4.72 -11.05 2.32
C HIS A 144 4.92 -11.10 3.84
N LEU A 145 4.32 -10.17 4.58
CA LEU A 145 4.53 -10.03 6.02
C LEU A 145 3.51 -10.82 6.80
N THR A 146 3.98 -11.57 7.78
CA THR A 146 3.09 -12.16 8.79
C THR A 146 2.45 -11.04 9.64
N PRO A 147 1.35 -11.32 10.38
CA PRO A 147 0.79 -10.33 11.29
C PRO A 147 1.79 -9.77 12.31
N ASN A 148 2.74 -10.58 12.79
CA ASN A 148 3.80 -10.14 13.71
C ASN A 148 4.79 -9.19 13.02
N MET A 149 5.20 -9.51 11.80
CA MET A 149 6.08 -8.65 11.01
C MET A 149 5.41 -7.32 10.67
N LEU A 150 4.13 -7.34 10.28
CA LEU A 150 3.37 -6.12 9.99
C LEU A 150 3.14 -5.26 11.25
N ASP A 151 2.92 -5.88 12.41
CA ASP A 151 2.85 -5.17 13.69
C ASP A 151 4.19 -4.47 14.02
N GLY A 152 5.31 -5.16 13.77
CA GLY A 152 6.65 -4.58 13.88
C GLY A 152 6.86 -3.40 12.93
N LEU A 153 6.47 -3.55 11.66
CA LEU A 153 6.55 -2.46 10.66
C LEU A 153 5.72 -1.25 11.09
N ALA A 154 4.48 -1.44 11.52
CA ALA A 154 3.60 -0.36 11.96
C ALA A 154 4.17 0.39 13.19
N ARG A 155 4.72 -0.36 14.17
CA ARG A 155 5.39 0.19 15.34
C ARG A 155 6.61 1.05 14.95
N ASP A 156 7.44 0.55 14.04
CA ASP A 156 8.67 1.24 13.67
C ASP A 156 8.37 2.40 12.70
N LEU A 157 7.34 2.29 11.87
CA LEU A 157 6.84 3.41 11.05
C LEU A 157 6.38 4.59 11.91
N ALA A 158 5.71 4.34 13.04
CA ALA A 158 5.30 5.41 13.96
C ALA A 158 6.48 6.18 14.55
N LYS A 159 7.66 5.56 14.68
CA LYS A 159 8.87 6.22 15.17
C LYS A 159 9.45 7.19 14.15
N VAL A 160 9.25 6.97 12.87
CA VAL A 160 9.81 7.79 11.77
C VAL A 160 8.75 8.65 11.06
N ALA A 161 7.48 8.48 11.37
CA ALA A 161 6.41 9.33 10.85
C ALA A 161 6.40 10.70 11.53
N SER A 162 6.28 11.77 10.75
CA SER A 162 5.92 13.10 11.24
C SER A 162 4.43 13.13 11.61
N THR A 163 4.01 14.00 12.52
CA THR A 163 2.59 14.19 12.82
C THR A 163 1.84 14.61 11.55
N GLY A 164 0.76 13.92 11.18
CA GLY A 164 0.01 14.12 9.94
C GLY A 164 0.64 13.42 8.74
N ALA A 165 1.71 12.65 8.92
CA ALA A 165 2.32 11.90 7.83
C ALA A 165 1.34 10.91 7.21
N LEU A 166 1.36 10.83 5.88
CA LEU A 166 0.49 9.97 5.10
C LEU A 166 1.29 8.99 4.26
N PHE A 167 1.01 7.70 4.40
CA PHE A 167 1.67 6.65 3.63
C PHE A 167 0.66 5.89 2.78
N TYR A 168 1.04 5.64 1.52
CA TYR A 168 0.27 4.84 0.59
C TYR A 168 0.77 3.39 0.61
N PHE A 169 -0.11 2.46 0.94
CA PHE A 169 0.15 1.02 0.87
C PHE A 169 -0.56 0.43 -0.33
N ASN A 170 0.17 -0.30 -1.18
CA ASN A 170 -0.38 -1.00 -2.33
C ASN A 170 -0.23 -2.51 -2.13
N SER A 171 -1.34 -3.17 -1.87
CA SER A 171 -1.45 -4.62 -1.73
C SER A 171 -2.91 -5.01 -1.92
N ALA A 172 -3.17 -6.20 -2.46
CA ALA A 172 -4.52 -6.67 -2.71
C ALA A 172 -5.28 -6.96 -1.41
N ASN A 173 -6.49 -6.41 -1.29
CA ASN A 173 -7.39 -6.78 -0.21
C ASN A 173 -8.16 -8.09 -0.52
N PRO A 174 -8.88 -8.68 0.44
CA PRO A 174 -9.64 -9.91 0.23
C PRO A 174 -10.71 -9.84 -0.86
N VAL A 175 -11.26 -8.66 -1.16
CA VAL A 175 -12.23 -8.49 -2.24
C VAL A 175 -11.54 -8.72 -3.59
N PHE A 176 -10.38 -8.11 -3.81
CA PHE A 176 -9.57 -8.33 -5.00
C PHE A 176 -9.19 -9.82 -5.13
N VAL A 177 -8.66 -10.42 -4.06
CA VAL A 177 -8.26 -11.84 -4.06
C VAL A 177 -9.41 -12.77 -4.44
N LYS A 178 -10.61 -12.51 -3.94
CA LYS A 178 -11.81 -13.31 -4.28
C LYS A 178 -12.25 -13.09 -5.72
N ASN A 179 -12.19 -11.89 -6.24
CA ASN A 179 -12.53 -11.57 -7.63
C ASN A 179 -11.56 -12.23 -8.63
N GLU A 180 -10.28 -12.38 -8.25
CA GLU A 180 -9.24 -13.06 -9.04
C GLU A 180 -9.13 -14.57 -8.68
N GLU A 181 -10.15 -15.15 -8.07
CA GLU A 181 -10.21 -16.57 -7.70
C GLU A 181 -8.97 -17.07 -6.94
N GLY A 182 -8.36 -16.20 -6.14
CA GLY A 182 -7.14 -16.50 -5.37
C GLY A 182 -5.84 -16.47 -6.18
N ALA A 183 -5.85 -16.02 -7.43
CA ALA A 183 -4.64 -15.95 -8.27
C ALA A 183 -3.53 -15.10 -7.65
N TYR A 184 -3.90 -14.08 -6.88
CA TYR A 184 -2.95 -13.22 -6.18
C TYR A 184 -2.13 -13.94 -5.10
N LEU A 185 -2.74 -14.90 -4.41
CA LEU A 185 -2.05 -15.70 -3.37
C LEU A 185 -1.05 -16.63 -4.03
N ASP A 186 0.19 -16.61 -3.58
CA ASP A 186 1.28 -17.41 -4.13
C ASP A 186 2.39 -17.59 -3.07
N PRO A 187 2.27 -18.59 -2.20
CA PRO A 187 3.14 -18.70 -1.03
C PRO A 187 4.54 -19.19 -1.36
N LYS A 188 4.79 -19.78 -2.55
CA LYS A 188 6.06 -20.42 -2.87
C LYS A 188 6.92 -19.68 -3.89
N ILE A 189 6.30 -19.04 -4.88
CA ILE A 189 7.03 -18.33 -5.94
C ILE A 189 7.14 -16.87 -5.59
N ARG A 190 5.99 -16.21 -5.33
CA ARG A 190 5.94 -14.77 -5.03
C ARG A 190 5.97 -14.45 -3.54
N GLY A 191 5.77 -15.42 -2.66
CA GLY A 191 5.73 -15.22 -1.21
C GLY A 191 4.50 -14.48 -0.71
N HIS A 192 3.39 -14.44 -1.47
CA HIS A 192 2.14 -13.80 -1.07
C HIS A 192 1.36 -14.72 -0.11
N ILE A 193 1.51 -14.49 1.16
CA ILE A 193 1.00 -15.34 2.25
C ILE A 193 -0.21 -14.77 2.97
N VAL A 194 -0.45 -13.46 2.83
CA VAL A 194 -1.57 -12.77 3.47
C VAL A 194 -2.21 -11.76 2.52
N SER A 195 -3.52 -11.65 2.59
CA SER A 195 -4.29 -10.53 2.06
C SER A 195 -5.03 -9.86 3.22
N TYR A 196 -4.56 -8.69 3.61
CA TYR A 196 -5.12 -7.96 4.74
C TYR A 196 -6.38 -7.21 4.35
N SER A 197 -7.45 -7.40 5.13
CA SER A 197 -8.64 -6.55 5.04
C SER A 197 -8.41 -5.19 5.74
N ILE A 198 -9.21 -4.20 5.40
CA ILE A 198 -9.19 -2.89 6.11
C ILE A 198 -9.44 -3.05 7.61
N ALA A 199 -10.30 -3.98 8.02
CA ALA A 199 -10.56 -4.25 9.44
C ALA A 199 -9.33 -4.87 10.13
N GLY A 200 -8.64 -5.81 9.46
CA GLY A 200 -7.40 -6.39 9.97
C GLY A 200 -6.27 -5.36 10.09
N LEU A 201 -6.11 -4.50 9.07
CA LEU A 201 -5.13 -3.42 9.08
C LEU A 201 -5.38 -2.42 10.22
N LYS A 202 -6.65 -2.03 10.45
CA LYS A 202 -7.01 -1.16 11.58
C LYS A 202 -6.57 -1.76 12.91
N THR A 203 -6.81 -3.05 13.11
CA THR A 203 -6.42 -3.75 14.35
C THR A 203 -4.91 -3.67 14.61
N ILE A 204 -4.08 -3.55 13.57
CA ILE A 204 -2.62 -3.47 13.69
C ILE A 204 -2.16 -2.00 13.79
N PHE A 205 -2.50 -1.18 12.80
CA PHE A 205 -1.97 0.17 12.68
C PHE A 205 -2.49 1.16 13.74
N GLU A 206 -3.77 1.02 14.16
CA GLU A 206 -4.37 1.95 15.14
C GLU A 206 -3.74 1.84 16.54
N LYS A 207 -3.11 0.72 16.88
CA LYS A 207 -2.31 0.58 18.11
C LYS A 207 -1.18 1.61 18.22
N TYR A 208 -0.67 2.05 17.08
CA TYR A 208 0.50 2.92 16.98
C TYR A 208 0.17 4.35 16.56
N GLY A 209 -1.11 4.74 16.63
CA GLY A 209 -1.55 6.12 16.32
C GLY A 209 -1.84 6.38 14.85
N PHE A 210 -1.87 5.35 14.00
CA PHE A 210 -2.28 5.51 12.61
C PHE A 210 -3.79 5.35 12.45
N LYS A 211 -4.36 6.09 11.51
CA LYS A 211 -5.68 5.86 10.97
C LYS A 211 -5.57 5.18 9.61
N VAL A 212 -6.22 4.03 9.44
CA VAL A 212 -6.32 3.34 8.16
C VAL A 212 -7.49 3.92 7.35
N ILE A 213 -7.21 4.38 6.14
CA ILE A 213 -8.16 5.07 5.26
C ILE A 213 -8.28 4.26 3.96
N PRO A 214 -9.40 3.59 3.71
CA PRO A 214 -9.65 2.95 2.42
C PRO A 214 -9.77 4.02 1.34
N ILE A 215 -9.24 3.73 0.14
CA ILE A 215 -9.42 4.59 -1.03
C ILE A 215 -10.70 4.11 -1.74
N PRO A 216 -11.74 4.97 -1.85
CA PRO A 216 -12.98 4.57 -2.49
C PRO A 216 -12.77 4.03 -3.91
N GLY A 217 -13.40 2.89 -4.24
CA GLY A 217 -13.29 2.26 -5.56
C GLY A 217 -11.98 1.51 -5.82
N ARG A 218 -11.08 1.40 -4.84
CA ARG A 218 -9.80 0.71 -4.98
C ARG A 218 -9.70 -0.49 -4.04
N ASP A 219 -9.62 -1.68 -4.62
CA ASP A 219 -9.42 -2.95 -3.88
C ASP A 219 -7.94 -3.36 -3.79
N TYR A 220 -7.05 -2.51 -4.29
CA TYR A 220 -5.62 -2.74 -4.36
C TYR A 220 -4.85 -1.53 -3.84
N GLY A 221 -5.07 -1.18 -2.57
CA GLY A 221 -4.38 -0.09 -1.90
C GLY A 221 -5.24 0.64 -0.88
N PHE A 222 -4.56 1.27 0.07
CA PHE A 222 -5.14 2.05 1.16
C PHE A 222 -4.11 3.07 1.65
N LEU A 223 -4.57 4.00 2.49
CA LEU A 223 -3.70 4.97 3.13
C LEU A 223 -3.63 4.71 4.63
N VAL A 224 -2.49 5.03 5.24
CA VAL A 224 -2.36 5.16 6.69
C VAL A 224 -1.87 6.56 7.03
N GLU A 225 -2.56 7.23 7.95
CA GLU A 225 -2.25 8.59 8.38
C GLU A 225 -1.90 8.61 9.86
N TYR A 226 -0.72 9.15 10.20
CA TYR A 226 -0.25 9.26 11.58
C TYR A 226 -0.86 10.48 12.25
N LEU A 227 -1.86 10.28 13.10
CA LEU A 227 -2.65 11.34 13.71
C LEU A 227 -2.42 11.44 15.22
N THR A 228 -2.41 12.66 15.73
CA THR A 228 -2.60 12.92 17.18
C THR A 228 -4.07 12.86 17.54
N GLN A 229 -4.38 12.74 18.84
CA GLN A 229 -5.75 12.66 19.35
C GLN A 229 -6.63 13.86 18.96
N ASP A 230 -6.01 15.03 18.76
CA ASP A 230 -6.71 16.28 18.41
C ASP A 230 -6.84 16.54 16.89
N SER A 231 -6.32 15.63 16.06
CA SER A 231 -6.32 15.80 14.60
C SER A 231 -7.71 15.61 14.02
N LYS A 232 -8.22 16.61 13.29
CA LYS A 232 -9.47 16.48 12.53
C LYS A 232 -9.27 15.57 11.32
N PHE A 233 -10.11 14.56 11.21
CA PHE A 233 -10.13 13.72 10.01
C PHE A 233 -10.70 14.49 8.81
N ILE A 234 -10.02 14.38 7.66
CA ILE A 234 -10.42 14.97 6.38
C ILE A 234 -10.67 13.81 5.40
N THR A 235 -11.82 13.83 4.73
CA THR A 235 -12.22 12.77 3.80
C THR A 235 -11.34 12.76 2.55
N ILE A 236 -11.28 11.64 1.84
CA ILE A 236 -10.55 11.54 0.56
C ILE A 236 -11.12 12.52 -0.46
N GLU A 237 -12.45 12.68 -0.54
CA GLU A 237 -13.10 13.63 -1.43
C GLU A 237 -12.66 15.07 -1.15
N GLU A 238 -12.63 15.48 0.12
CA GLU A 238 -12.18 16.81 0.52
C GLU A 238 -10.70 17.04 0.17
N ARG A 239 -9.88 15.99 0.26
CA ARG A 239 -8.44 16.02 -0.12
C ARG A 239 -8.27 16.22 -1.62
N ILE A 240 -9.03 15.51 -2.45
CA ILE A 240 -9.00 15.64 -3.91
C ILE A 240 -9.43 17.04 -4.34
N ASN A 241 -10.48 17.59 -3.71
CA ASN A 241 -11.04 18.89 -4.09
C ASN A 241 -10.22 20.07 -3.57
N ASN A 242 -9.46 19.90 -2.49
CA ASN A 242 -8.69 20.96 -1.84
C ASN A 242 -7.27 20.47 -1.48
N PRO A 243 -6.42 20.12 -2.46
CA PRO A 243 -5.05 19.69 -2.16
C PRO A 243 -4.22 20.84 -1.59
N LEU A 244 -3.22 20.52 -0.76
CA LEU A 244 -2.29 21.53 -0.25
C LEU A 244 -1.44 22.11 -1.37
N GLN A 245 -1.58 23.41 -1.63
CA GLN A 245 -0.90 24.07 -2.74
C GLN A 245 0.63 23.99 -2.65
N VAL A 246 1.19 24.00 -1.44
CA VAL A 246 2.65 23.84 -1.24
C VAL A 246 3.14 22.50 -1.79
N ASN A 247 2.40 21.41 -1.56
CA ASN A 247 2.74 20.07 -2.06
C ASN A 247 2.60 20.01 -3.58
N ILE A 248 1.55 20.62 -4.13
CA ILE A 248 1.36 20.67 -5.59
C ILE A 248 2.48 21.48 -6.26
N ASN A 249 2.87 22.61 -5.67
CA ASN A 249 3.98 23.41 -6.18
C ASN A 249 5.31 22.65 -6.09
N PHE A 250 5.53 21.86 -5.03
CA PHE A 250 6.70 21.02 -4.88
C PHE A 250 6.77 19.95 -5.97
N LEU A 251 5.67 19.23 -6.24
CA LEU A 251 5.62 18.28 -7.36
C LEU A 251 5.86 18.96 -8.70
N ARG A 252 5.26 20.13 -8.94
CA ARG A 252 5.36 20.91 -10.18
C ARG A 252 6.72 21.58 -10.39
N SER A 253 7.60 21.58 -9.40
CA SER A 253 8.93 22.16 -9.55
C SER A 253 9.83 21.38 -10.52
N ASP A 254 9.52 20.13 -10.79
CA ASP A 254 10.21 19.27 -11.74
C ASP A 254 9.66 19.38 -13.17
N LYS A 255 10.49 19.05 -14.15
CA LYS A 255 10.17 19.10 -15.58
C LYS A 255 8.87 18.36 -15.95
N PHE A 256 8.64 17.19 -15.37
CA PHE A 256 7.45 16.37 -15.62
C PHE A 256 6.41 16.49 -14.49
N GLY A 257 6.62 17.38 -13.53
CA GLY A 257 5.77 17.50 -12.34
C GLY A 257 4.32 17.82 -12.65
N GLU A 258 4.04 18.67 -13.65
CA GLU A 258 2.68 18.96 -14.10
C GLU A 258 1.97 17.73 -14.69
N MET A 259 2.70 16.91 -15.45
CA MET A 259 2.16 15.66 -15.99
C MET A 259 1.79 14.70 -14.84
N PHE A 260 2.69 14.52 -13.88
CA PHE A 260 2.43 13.65 -12.72
C PHE A 260 1.29 14.19 -11.85
N TYR A 261 1.19 15.48 -11.62
CA TYR A 261 0.04 16.07 -10.93
C TYR A 261 -1.26 15.74 -11.65
N SER A 262 -1.32 15.94 -12.96
CA SER A 262 -2.51 15.62 -13.77
C SER A 262 -2.86 14.14 -13.68
N MET A 263 -1.88 13.25 -13.83
CA MET A 263 -2.09 11.79 -13.68
C MET A 263 -2.61 11.41 -12.29
N GLY A 264 -2.07 12.00 -11.23
CA GLY A 264 -2.53 11.77 -9.86
C GLY A 264 -3.96 12.23 -9.63
N VAL A 265 -4.33 13.42 -10.12
CA VAL A 265 -5.70 13.95 -10.04
C VAL A 265 -6.68 13.06 -10.79
N GLU A 266 -6.36 12.70 -12.04
CA GLU A 266 -7.24 11.85 -12.85
C GLU A 266 -7.40 10.46 -12.24
N SER A 267 -6.33 9.87 -11.73
CA SER A 267 -6.39 8.59 -11.03
C SER A 267 -7.31 8.68 -9.80
N ALA A 268 -7.10 9.67 -8.93
CA ALA A 268 -7.89 9.87 -7.72
C ALA A 268 -9.38 10.07 -8.03
N ARG A 269 -9.70 10.90 -9.03
CA ARG A 269 -11.08 11.13 -9.48
C ARG A 269 -11.71 9.91 -10.12
N CYS A 270 -10.97 9.16 -10.92
CA CYS A 270 -11.46 7.95 -11.56
C CYS A 270 -11.94 6.93 -10.50
N TYR A 271 -11.15 6.67 -9.47
CA TYR A 271 -11.54 5.76 -8.40
C TYR A 271 -12.73 6.28 -7.59
N GLN A 272 -12.80 7.57 -7.32
CA GLN A 272 -13.96 8.19 -6.67
C GLN A 272 -15.24 7.99 -7.51
N LEU A 273 -15.16 8.21 -8.82
CA LEU A 273 -16.28 8.00 -9.72
C LEU A 273 -16.70 6.52 -9.82
N GLN A 274 -15.74 5.60 -9.84
CA GLN A 274 -16.02 4.16 -9.80
C GLN A 274 -16.76 3.76 -8.52
N ALA A 275 -16.37 4.28 -7.36
CA ALA A 275 -17.05 4.04 -6.09
C ALA A 275 -18.50 4.54 -6.13
N LEU A 276 -18.72 5.76 -6.61
CA LEU A 276 -20.05 6.36 -6.75
C LEU A 276 -20.93 5.55 -7.73
N LEU A 277 -20.36 5.11 -8.85
CA LEU A 277 -21.07 4.27 -9.83
C LEU A 277 -21.46 2.93 -9.21
N SER A 278 -20.55 2.28 -8.50
CA SER A 278 -20.84 1.01 -7.80
C SER A 278 -21.95 1.17 -6.77
N GLU A 279 -21.92 2.22 -5.96
CA GLU A 279 -22.97 2.52 -4.98
C GLU A 279 -24.33 2.74 -5.64
N ARG A 280 -24.38 3.53 -6.71
CA ARG A 280 -25.62 3.79 -7.47
C ARG A 280 -26.17 2.54 -8.14
N THR A 281 -25.30 1.70 -8.69
CA THR A 281 -25.67 0.42 -9.29
C THR A 281 -26.28 -0.50 -8.22
N HIS A 282 -25.64 -0.60 -7.07
CA HIS A 282 -26.14 -1.43 -5.96
C HIS A 282 -27.51 -0.95 -5.46
N TRP A 283 -27.68 0.37 -5.32
CA TRP A 283 -28.96 0.97 -4.97
C TRP A 283 -30.04 0.64 -6.00
N ALA A 284 -29.76 0.80 -7.29
CA ALA A 284 -30.71 0.52 -8.37
C ALA A 284 -31.13 -0.96 -8.39
N LEU A 285 -30.17 -1.89 -8.23
CA LEU A 285 -30.44 -3.34 -8.14
C LEU A 285 -31.30 -3.69 -6.91
N SER A 286 -31.01 -3.07 -5.76
CA SER A 286 -31.80 -3.29 -4.55
C SER A 286 -33.23 -2.77 -4.71
N LEU A 287 -33.43 -1.65 -5.41
CA LEU A 287 -34.74 -1.12 -5.71
C LEU A 287 -35.52 -2.03 -6.68
N ALA A 288 -34.87 -2.49 -7.76
CA ALA A 288 -35.47 -3.41 -8.72
C ALA A 288 -35.94 -4.71 -8.04
N LYS A 289 -35.12 -5.27 -7.15
CA LYS A 289 -35.48 -6.44 -6.34
C LYS A 289 -36.73 -6.17 -5.50
N ARG A 290 -36.78 -5.05 -4.78
CA ARG A 290 -37.95 -4.66 -3.95
C ARG A 290 -39.23 -4.52 -4.78
N ILE A 291 -39.15 -3.94 -5.99
CA ILE A 291 -40.28 -3.81 -6.92
C ILE A 291 -40.76 -5.19 -7.34
N SER A 292 -39.85 -6.07 -7.74
CA SER A 292 -40.16 -7.46 -8.09
C SER A 292 -40.84 -8.24 -6.94
N ASP A 293 -40.34 -8.05 -5.71
CA ASP A 293 -40.87 -8.71 -4.50
C ASP A 293 -42.29 -8.20 -4.16
N MET A 294 -42.66 -6.98 -4.61
CA MET A 294 -44.03 -6.43 -4.49
C MET A 294 -44.98 -6.87 -5.58
N GLY A 295 -44.53 -7.68 -6.58
CA GLY A 295 -45.36 -8.17 -7.69
C GLY A 295 -45.71 -7.08 -8.72
N LEU A 296 -44.92 -6.03 -8.82
CA LEU A 296 -45.04 -4.91 -9.78
C LEU A 296 -44.04 -5.09 -10.93
#